data_dca49c737a535468b7a5a17dc9aa43c4
#
_entry.id   dca49c737a535468b7a5a17dc9aa43c4
#
_cell.length_a   1.000
_cell.length_b   1.000
_cell.length_c   1.000
_cell.angle_alpha   90.00
_cell.angle_beta   90.00
_cell.angle_gamma   90.00
#
_symmetry.space_group_name_H-M   'P 1'
#
loop_
_entity.id
_entity.type
_entity.pdbx_description
1 polymer ?
#
loop_
_entity_poly.entity_id
_entity_poly.type
_entity_poly.pdbx_seq_one_letter_code
_entity_poly.pdbx_strand_id
1 'polypeptide(L)' 'MYYAAYGSNLNFEQMAVRCPHSKFVCTGYAKGWKLYFNRHADIFYTGDKNEKALIGIWDIANEDWAM' A
#
# COMPACT_ATOMS: atom_id res chain seq x y z
N MET A 1 1.20 10.44 -9.06
CA MET A 1 0.05 9.51 -8.93
C MET A 1 0.12 8.81 -7.59
N TYR A 2 -0.98 8.72 -6.91
CA TYR A 2 -1.03 8.08 -5.59
C TYR A 2 -1.17 6.57 -5.71
N TYR A 3 -0.49 5.88 -4.81
CA TYR A 3 -0.47 4.43 -4.74
C TYR A 3 -0.75 3.99 -3.30
N ALA A 4 -1.70 3.08 -3.14
CA ALA A 4 -2.02 2.50 -1.83
C ALA A 4 -1.26 1.18 -1.68
N ALA A 5 -0.38 1.13 -0.71
CA ALA A 5 0.44 -0.05 -0.43
C ALA A 5 -0.06 -0.79 0.81
N TYR A 6 0.04 -2.10 0.80
CA TYR A 6 -0.30 -2.94 1.95
C TYR A 6 0.72 -4.06 2.08
N GLY A 7 0.74 -4.70 3.26
CA GLY A 7 1.65 -5.81 3.53
C GLY A 7 3.11 -5.40 3.40
N SER A 8 3.89 -6.19 2.68
CA SER A 8 5.32 -5.93 2.50
C SER A 8 5.62 -4.62 1.78
N ASN A 9 4.67 -4.12 0.99
CA ASN A 9 4.82 -2.82 0.31
C ASN A 9 4.75 -1.64 1.26
N LEU A 10 4.43 -1.87 2.55
CA LEU A 10 4.56 -0.86 3.59
C LEU A 10 6.00 -0.72 4.10
N ASN A 11 6.92 -1.57 3.67
CA ASN A 11 8.32 -1.50 4.07
C ASN A 11 8.99 -0.30 3.41
N PHE A 12 9.32 0.72 4.23
CA PHE A 12 9.88 1.98 3.73
C PHE A 12 11.24 1.79 3.06
N GLU A 13 12.08 0.92 3.60
CA GLU A 13 13.41 0.68 3.03
C GLU A 13 13.30 0.07 1.64
N GLN A 14 12.40 -0.89 1.48
CA GLN A 14 12.17 -1.56 0.21
C GLN A 14 11.61 -0.59 -0.83
N MET A 15 10.66 0.25 -0.41
CA MET A 15 10.07 1.26 -1.29
C MET A 15 11.11 2.31 -1.69
N ALA A 16 12.00 2.71 -0.80
CA ALA A 16 13.05 3.66 -1.10
C ALA A 16 14.01 3.14 -2.18
N VAL A 17 14.27 1.84 -2.19
CA VAL A 17 15.11 1.22 -3.22
C VAL A 17 14.38 1.07 -4.56
N ARG A 18 13.11 0.64 -4.51
CA ARG A 18 12.31 0.37 -5.72
C ARG A 18 11.79 1.65 -6.38
N CYS A 19 11.47 2.65 -5.57
CA CYS A 19 10.86 3.91 -6.02
C CYS A 19 11.61 5.10 -5.39
N PRO A 20 12.87 5.34 -5.78
CA PRO A 20 13.71 6.32 -5.09
C PRO A 20 13.24 7.78 -5.24
N HIS A 21 12.44 8.09 -6.24
CA HIS A 21 11.93 9.44 -6.47
C HIS A 21 10.54 9.67 -5.89
N SER A 22 9.97 8.64 -5.29
CA SER A 22 8.61 8.69 -4.74
C SER A 22 8.63 9.08 -3.27
N LYS A 23 7.49 9.59 -2.78
CA LYS A 23 7.38 10.08 -1.40
C LYS A 23 6.25 9.38 -0.67
N PHE A 24 6.52 9.01 0.58
CA PHE A 24 5.48 8.56 1.47
C PHE A 24 4.63 9.74 1.93
N VAL A 25 3.31 9.60 1.86
CA VAL A 25 2.39 10.67 2.22
C VAL A 25 1.82 10.44 3.61
N CYS A 26 1.13 9.33 3.83
CA CYS A 26 0.49 9.02 5.12
C CYS A 26 0.04 7.58 5.17
N THR A 27 -0.34 7.14 6.37
CA THR A 27 -1.04 5.88 6.56
C THR A 27 -2.54 6.13 6.63
N GLY A 28 -3.33 5.10 6.37
CA GLY A 28 -4.77 5.16 6.45
C GLY A 28 -5.37 3.77 6.46
N TYR A 29 -6.69 3.73 6.30
CA TYR A 29 -7.40 2.46 6.27
C TYR A 29 -8.33 2.39 5.05
N ALA A 30 -8.35 1.23 4.42
CA ALA A 30 -9.32 0.93 3.36
C ALA A 30 -10.53 0.27 4.01
N LYS A 31 -11.63 1.01 4.16
CA LYS A 31 -12.87 0.49 4.77
C LYS A 31 -13.53 -0.51 3.84
N GLY A 32 -14.04 -1.59 4.43
CA GLY A 32 -14.68 -2.65 3.67
C GLY A 32 -13.68 -3.63 3.07
N TRP A 33 -12.40 -3.51 3.43
CA TRP A 33 -11.35 -4.40 2.96
C TRP A 33 -10.69 -5.08 4.13
N LYS A 34 -10.27 -6.31 3.93
CA LYS A 34 -9.58 -7.11 4.96
C LYS A 34 -8.23 -7.56 4.44
N LEU A 35 -7.20 -7.37 5.27
CA LEU A 35 -5.86 -7.86 5.01
C LEU A 35 -5.75 -9.29 5.55
N TYR A 36 -5.18 -10.20 4.77
CA TYR A 36 -4.91 -11.56 5.24
C TYR A 36 -3.56 -12.03 4.70
N PHE A 37 -3.03 -13.06 5.34
CA PHE A 37 -1.72 -13.62 4.99
C PHE A 37 -1.89 -15.07 4.58
N ASN A 38 -1.43 -15.37 3.37
CA ASN A 38 -1.35 -16.72 2.84
C ASN A 38 -0.07 -16.78 2.00
N ARG A 39 1.05 -17.12 2.62
CA ARG A 39 2.42 -17.04 2.11
C ARG A 39 2.90 -15.59 1.95
N HIS A 40 2.06 -14.70 1.49
CA HIS A 40 2.32 -13.27 1.42
C HIS A 40 1.03 -12.52 1.72
N ALA A 41 1.17 -11.23 1.96
CA ALA A 41 0.01 -10.39 2.30
C ALA A 41 -0.86 -10.17 1.07
N ASP A 42 -2.17 -10.21 1.29
CA ASP A 42 -3.15 -9.93 0.25
C ASP A 42 -4.32 -9.16 0.88
N ILE A 43 -5.17 -8.61 0.05
CA ILE A 43 -6.30 -7.78 0.49
C ILE A 43 -7.52 -8.13 -0.36
N PHE A 44 -8.69 -8.20 0.27
CA PHE A 44 -9.92 -8.48 -0.45
C PHE A 44 -11.07 -7.64 0.09
N TYR A 45 -12.03 -7.35 -0.77
CA TYR A 45 -13.19 -6.54 -0.44
C TYR A 45 -14.24 -7.40 0.27
N THR A 46 -14.66 -6.97 1.46
CA THR A 46 -15.70 -7.65 2.23
C THR A 46 -17.03 -6.92 2.22
N GLY A 47 -17.02 -5.61 2.00
CA GLY A 47 -18.20 -4.77 2.11
C GLY A 47 -18.66 -4.53 3.53
N ASP A 48 -17.97 -5.06 4.54
CA ASP A 48 -18.31 -4.89 5.94
C ASP A 48 -17.75 -3.58 6.47
N LYS A 49 -18.60 -2.71 6.98
CA LYS A 49 -18.22 -1.40 7.52
C LYS A 49 -17.22 -1.50 8.66
N ASN A 50 -17.22 -2.62 9.39
CA ASN A 50 -16.32 -2.82 10.53
C ASN A 50 -14.97 -3.39 10.13
N GLU A 51 -14.84 -3.85 8.89
CA GLU A 51 -13.57 -4.34 8.38
C GLU A 51 -12.77 -3.19 7.78
N LYS A 52 -11.48 -3.17 8.05
CA LYS A 52 -10.57 -2.18 7.46
C LYS A 52 -9.16 -2.77 7.36
N ALA A 53 -8.47 -2.41 6.29
CA ALA A 53 -7.09 -2.82 6.06
C ALA A 53 -6.18 -1.60 6.17
N LEU A 54 -5.07 -1.75 6.89
CA LEU A 54 -4.06 -0.69 6.99
C LEU A 54 -3.35 -0.56 5.65
N ILE A 55 -3.27 0.66 5.16
CA ILE A 55 -2.58 0.99 3.91
C ILE A 55 -1.63 2.16 4.12
N GLY A 56 -0.60 2.22 3.30
CA GLY A 56 0.28 3.38 3.19
C GLY A 56 0.05 4.06 1.85
N ILE A 57 -0.03 5.37 1.84
CA ILE A 57 -0.23 6.15 0.62
C ILE A 57 1.11 6.72 0.19
N TRP A 58 1.47 6.46 -1.04
CA TRP A 58 2.69 6.94 -1.67
C TRP A 58 2.36 7.80 -2.87
N ASP A 59 3.10 8.89 -3.03
CA ASP A 59 3.06 9.67 -4.26
C ASP A 59 4.19 9.17 -5.16
N ILE A 60 3.81 8.41 -6.18
CA ILE A 60 4.77 7.75 -7.06
C ILE A 60 5.17 8.71 -8.19
N ALA A 61 6.47 8.96 -8.29
CA ALA A 61 7.01 9.81 -9.35
C ALA A 61 6.93 9.11 -10.71
N ASN A 62 6.82 9.89 -11.77
CA ASN A 62 6.71 9.36 -13.14
C ASN A 62 7.89 8.47 -13.52
N GLU A 63 9.09 8.81 -13.06
CA GLU A 63 10.30 8.03 -13.31
C GLU A 63 10.20 6.61 -12.74
N ASP A 64 9.50 6.46 -11.61
CA ASP A 64 9.37 5.17 -10.95
C ASP A 64 8.30 4.28 -11.61
N TRP A 65 7.34 4.87 -12.30
CA TRP A 65 6.32 4.12 -13.04
C TRP A 65 6.85 3.38 -14.25
N ALA A 66 7.94 3.85 -14.81
CA ALA A 66 8.54 3.28 -16.02
C ALA A 66 9.33 1.99 -15.75
N MET A 67 9.44 1.59 -14.50
CA MET A 67 10.27 0.44 -14.09
C MET A 67 9.51 -0.86 -14.03
#